data_e67456e8c08ecbf25e7e3322f15d0100
#
_entry.id   e67456e8c08ecbf25e7e3322f15d0100
#
_cell.length_a   1.000
_cell.length_b   1.000
_cell.length_c   1.000
_cell.angle_alpha   90.00
_cell.angle_beta   90.00
_cell.angle_gamma   90.00
#
_symmetry.space_group_name_H-M   'P 1'
#
loop_
_entity.id
_entity.type
_entity.pdbx_description
1 polymer ?
#
loop_
_entity_poly.entity_id
_entity_poly.type
_entity_poly.pdbx_seq_one_letter_code
_entity_poly.pdbx_strand_id
1 'polypeptide(L)'
;MFRSLEKYQYGVDIALAATYFVVSVGVFGQYYGYYYDGSLVGDGGFSFVIGGYALAVGLRRVSPGIALAIAWVFSLAQMALVIEPSVYNVATCAVLFTTAAYGSRTVRTLGLISIGVGAFVAAAYLTLRGAALGVSETVLGFVDLPQIFLQYSLLFAAIVFVLGLPWLLGLLVRAMMRNRESRLATELAEHDVIVEQERNRIARDMHDVVAHSLAVVIAQADGARYARAHDPEAVDEALIAISTTARDALADVRLLLGQLRHSQADGPQPVLADLGRLLDQLRASGLTIVFEQSGDPRPLGTAQELSVYRIVQEAITNALRHGDRGREVHVGFAWLPDRLDLRITNGIDVPTTTAALHIGHGLAGMNERATLVGGSLLARPVGSEFVVSASVPATAALA
;
A
#
# COMPACT_ATOMS: atom_id res chain seq x y z
N MET A 1 -24.10 14.83 2.99
CA MET A 1 -25.05 14.83 1.87
C MET A 1 -24.30 14.85 0.54
N PHE A 2 -23.27 15.68 0.37
CA PHE A 2 -22.41 15.71 -0.81
C PHE A 2 -21.09 14.98 -0.53
N ARG A 3 -20.63 14.13 -1.47
CA ARG A 3 -19.35 13.46 -1.42
C ARG A 3 -18.31 14.34 -2.11
N SER A 4 -17.16 14.56 -1.46
CA SER A 4 -16.01 15.19 -2.11
C SER A 4 -15.43 14.23 -3.15
N LEU A 5 -15.36 14.66 -4.40
CA LEU A 5 -14.75 13.93 -5.50
C LEU A 5 -13.47 14.64 -5.92
N GLU A 6 -12.55 13.92 -6.54
CA GLU A 6 -11.40 14.53 -7.18
C GLU A 6 -11.81 15.25 -8.47
N LYS A 7 -11.08 16.32 -8.84
CA LYS A 7 -11.43 17.18 -9.98
C LYS A 7 -11.67 16.41 -11.28
N TYR A 8 -10.87 15.37 -11.55
CA TYR A 8 -11.04 14.55 -12.74
C TYR A 8 -12.34 13.74 -12.74
N GLN A 9 -12.83 13.33 -11.54
CA GLN A 9 -14.08 12.57 -11.40
C GLN A 9 -15.30 13.39 -11.77
N TYR A 10 -15.30 14.70 -11.41
CA TYR A 10 -16.34 15.64 -11.88
C TYR A 10 -16.31 15.76 -13.40
N GLY A 11 -15.12 15.89 -14.00
CA GLY A 11 -14.96 15.95 -15.45
C GLY A 11 -15.54 14.71 -16.15
N VAL A 12 -15.25 13.52 -15.63
CA VAL A 12 -15.78 12.24 -16.16
C VAL A 12 -17.29 12.17 -16.05
N ASP A 13 -17.88 12.56 -14.90
CA ASP A 13 -19.33 12.49 -14.71
C ASP A 13 -20.08 13.51 -15.57
N ILE A 14 -19.52 14.70 -15.78
CA ILE A 14 -20.07 15.71 -16.71
C ILE A 14 -19.97 15.21 -18.15
N ALA A 15 -18.82 14.67 -18.56
CA ALA A 15 -18.64 14.12 -19.90
C ALA A 15 -19.60 12.97 -20.18
N LEU A 16 -19.80 12.05 -19.23
CA LEU A 16 -20.75 10.95 -19.34
C LEU A 16 -22.21 11.45 -19.44
N ALA A 17 -22.60 12.46 -18.65
CA ALA A 17 -23.92 13.05 -18.70
C ALA A 17 -24.16 13.75 -20.05
N ALA A 18 -23.17 14.50 -20.55
CA ALA A 18 -23.25 15.16 -21.85
C ALA A 18 -23.31 14.16 -23.01
N THR A 19 -22.46 13.13 -23.00
CA THR A 19 -22.48 12.06 -23.99
C THR A 19 -23.81 11.31 -23.99
N TYR A 20 -24.32 10.97 -22.80
CA TYR A 20 -25.63 10.33 -22.65
C TYR A 20 -26.74 11.20 -23.28
N PHE A 21 -26.74 12.51 -22.99
CA PHE A 21 -27.75 13.45 -23.55
C PHE A 21 -27.66 13.51 -25.06
N VAL A 22 -26.46 13.78 -25.61
CA VAL A 22 -26.24 13.94 -27.05
C VAL A 22 -26.60 12.65 -27.81
N VAL A 23 -26.17 11.50 -27.32
CA VAL A 23 -26.46 10.21 -27.96
C VAL A 23 -27.97 9.91 -27.90
N SER A 24 -28.61 10.10 -26.74
CA SER A 24 -30.04 9.80 -26.60
C SER A 24 -30.91 10.72 -27.45
N VAL A 25 -30.61 12.02 -27.48
CA VAL A 25 -31.35 12.98 -28.33
C VAL A 25 -31.00 12.78 -29.80
N GLY A 26 -29.75 12.52 -30.16
CA GLY A 26 -29.34 12.26 -31.54
C GLY A 26 -29.97 11.01 -32.16
N VAL A 27 -30.04 9.94 -31.38
CA VAL A 27 -30.59 8.65 -31.85
C VAL A 27 -32.13 8.63 -31.85
N PHE A 28 -32.76 9.14 -30.79
CA PHE A 28 -34.21 9.01 -30.61
C PHE A 28 -34.98 10.32 -30.83
N GLY A 29 -34.32 11.47 -30.79
CA GLY A 29 -35.02 12.77 -30.92
C GLY A 29 -35.66 12.96 -32.27
N GLN A 30 -35.05 12.49 -33.38
CA GLN A 30 -35.65 12.55 -34.71
C GLN A 30 -36.91 11.69 -34.80
N TYR A 31 -36.94 10.50 -34.17
CA TYR A 31 -38.14 9.65 -34.13
C TYR A 31 -39.25 10.36 -33.40
N TYR A 32 -39.04 10.91 -32.23
CA TYR A 32 -40.08 11.59 -31.46
C TYR A 32 -40.50 12.91 -32.10
N GLY A 33 -39.61 13.68 -32.72
CA GLY A 33 -39.93 14.86 -33.49
C GLY A 33 -40.83 14.54 -34.70
N TYR A 34 -40.57 13.46 -35.45
CA TYR A 34 -41.32 13.09 -36.64
C TYR A 34 -42.67 12.50 -36.32
N TYR A 35 -42.78 11.55 -35.36
CA TYR A 35 -44.03 10.84 -35.03
C TYR A 35 -44.96 11.63 -34.11
N TYR A 36 -44.46 12.64 -33.40
CA TYR A 36 -45.22 13.41 -32.42
C TYR A 36 -45.16 14.92 -32.72
N ASP A 37 -44.97 15.28 -34.00
CA ASP A 37 -44.98 16.68 -34.46
C ASP A 37 -46.27 17.41 -34.06
N GLY A 38 -46.16 18.65 -33.58
CA GLY A 38 -47.27 19.44 -33.04
C GLY A 38 -47.80 18.96 -31.68
N SER A 39 -47.10 18.05 -31.01
CA SER A 39 -47.40 17.64 -29.63
C SER A 39 -46.30 18.11 -28.67
N LEU A 40 -46.64 18.19 -27.37
CA LEU A 40 -45.64 18.52 -26.33
C LEU A 40 -44.40 17.60 -26.35
N VAL A 41 -44.52 16.38 -26.89
CA VAL A 41 -43.43 15.42 -27.01
C VAL A 41 -42.50 15.79 -28.17
N GLY A 42 -43.06 16.07 -29.35
CA GLY A 42 -42.31 16.50 -30.54
C GLY A 42 -41.68 17.88 -30.35
N ASP A 43 -42.36 18.78 -29.65
CA ASP A 43 -41.95 20.17 -29.39
C ASP A 43 -40.87 20.30 -28.27
N GLY A 44 -40.18 19.23 -27.94
CA GLY A 44 -39.03 19.26 -26.99
C GLY A 44 -39.25 18.50 -25.70
N GLY A 45 -40.43 17.93 -25.45
CA GLY A 45 -40.72 17.14 -24.24
C GLY A 45 -39.79 15.93 -24.06
N PHE A 46 -39.44 15.26 -25.17
CA PHE A 46 -38.44 14.19 -25.15
C PHE A 46 -37.06 14.69 -24.66
N SER A 47 -36.57 15.78 -25.26
CA SER A 47 -35.27 16.38 -24.89
C SER A 47 -35.26 16.87 -23.45
N PHE A 48 -36.40 17.37 -22.94
CA PHE A 48 -36.52 17.77 -21.53
C PHE A 48 -36.40 16.58 -20.58
N VAL A 49 -37.06 15.45 -20.87
CA VAL A 49 -36.95 14.22 -20.06
C VAL A 49 -35.52 13.67 -20.08
N ILE A 50 -34.89 13.61 -21.25
CA ILE A 50 -33.51 13.14 -21.39
C ILE A 50 -32.53 14.08 -20.65
N GLY A 51 -32.76 15.41 -20.68
CA GLY A 51 -32.01 16.39 -19.91
C GLY A 51 -32.04 16.12 -18.40
N GLY A 52 -33.21 15.76 -17.88
CA GLY A 52 -33.37 15.37 -16.48
C GLY A 52 -32.62 14.09 -16.12
N TYR A 53 -32.68 13.07 -16.97
CA TYR A 53 -31.88 11.87 -16.77
C TYR A 53 -30.38 12.15 -16.87
N ALA A 54 -29.93 12.99 -17.80
CA ALA A 54 -28.54 13.42 -17.89
C ALA A 54 -28.07 14.14 -16.62
N LEU A 55 -28.91 15.01 -16.05
CA LEU A 55 -28.64 15.66 -14.77
C LEU A 55 -28.52 14.64 -13.63
N ALA A 56 -29.42 13.65 -13.58
CA ALA A 56 -29.33 12.58 -12.59
C ALA A 56 -28.03 11.78 -12.73
N VAL A 57 -27.62 11.46 -13.98
CA VAL A 57 -26.33 10.78 -14.26
C VAL A 57 -25.14 11.64 -13.82
N GLY A 58 -25.15 12.94 -14.09
CA GLY A 58 -24.06 13.85 -13.66
C GLY A 58 -23.93 13.96 -12.14
N LEU A 59 -25.03 13.95 -11.42
CA LEU A 59 -25.07 14.08 -9.95
C LEU A 59 -24.94 12.75 -9.19
N ARG A 60 -24.98 11.61 -9.86
CA ARG A 60 -25.10 10.28 -9.23
C ARG A 60 -24.01 9.95 -8.22
N ARG A 61 -22.78 10.42 -8.42
CA ARG A 61 -21.65 10.19 -7.48
C ARG A 61 -21.53 11.25 -6.41
N VAL A 62 -21.87 12.48 -6.74
CA VAL A 62 -21.83 13.63 -5.83
C VAL A 62 -22.91 13.52 -4.78
N SER A 63 -24.15 13.26 -5.21
CA SER A 63 -25.30 13.10 -4.33
C SER A 63 -26.27 12.04 -4.85
N PRO A 64 -26.04 10.76 -4.52
CA PRO A 64 -26.89 9.65 -5.00
C PRO A 64 -28.36 9.80 -4.61
N GLY A 65 -28.66 10.46 -3.48
CA GLY A 65 -30.04 10.71 -3.05
C GLY A 65 -30.75 11.72 -3.92
N ILE A 66 -30.10 12.84 -4.28
CA ILE A 66 -30.66 13.84 -5.20
C ILE A 66 -30.82 13.24 -6.60
N ALA A 67 -29.82 12.50 -7.07
CA ALA A 67 -29.90 11.82 -8.36
C ALA A 67 -31.07 10.83 -8.43
N LEU A 68 -31.35 10.10 -7.35
CA LEU A 68 -32.51 9.21 -7.26
C LEU A 68 -33.84 9.99 -7.32
N ALA A 69 -33.93 11.11 -6.59
CA ALA A 69 -35.13 11.96 -6.63
C ALA A 69 -35.39 12.54 -8.04
N ILE A 70 -34.32 13.03 -8.70
CA ILE A 70 -34.41 13.52 -10.09
C ILE A 70 -34.85 12.40 -11.03
N ALA A 71 -34.26 11.21 -10.93
CA ALA A 71 -34.65 10.07 -11.74
C ALA A 71 -36.12 9.71 -11.57
N TRP A 72 -36.67 9.77 -10.35
CA TRP A 72 -38.08 9.56 -10.09
C TRP A 72 -38.97 10.62 -10.76
N VAL A 73 -38.60 11.92 -10.59
CA VAL A 73 -39.37 13.03 -11.20
C VAL A 73 -39.44 12.87 -12.72
N PHE A 74 -38.32 12.59 -13.36
CA PHE A 74 -38.28 12.47 -14.81
C PHE A 74 -38.86 11.14 -15.33
N SER A 75 -38.82 10.05 -14.54
CA SER A 75 -39.58 8.83 -14.88
C SER A 75 -41.10 9.04 -14.86
N LEU A 76 -41.62 9.80 -13.89
CA LEU A 76 -43.01 10.17 -13.85
C LEU A 76 -43.39 11.16 -14.98
N ALA A 77 -42.53 12.14 -15.27
CA ALA A 77 -42.72 13.05 -16.40
C ALA A 77 -42.73 12.30 -17.74
N GLN A 78 -41.85 11.31 -17.91
CA GLN A 78 -41.80 10.42 -19.08
C GLN A 78 -43.15 9.69 -19.26
N MET A 79 -43.71 9.14 -18.19
CA MET A 79 -45.02 8.48 -18.23
C MET A 79 -46.17 9.45 -18.55
N ALA A 80 -46.12 10.66 -17.97
CA ALA A 80 -47.13 11.70 -18.21
C ALA A 80 -47.11 12.21 -19.67
N LEU A 81 -45.92 12.29 -20.27
CA LEU A 81 -45.73 12.66 -21.67
C LEU A 81 -45.96 11.51 -22.65
N VAL A 82 -46.30 10.32 -22.15
CA VAL A 82 -46.53 9.10 -22.96
C VAL A 82 -45.31 8.69 -23.78
N ILE A 83 -44.09 9.02 -23.31
CA ILE A 83 -42.83 8.62 -23.94
C ILE A 83 -42.54 7.16 -23.56
N GLU A 84 -42.32 6.31 -24.56
CA GLU A 84 -42.08 4.88 -24.32
C GLU A 84 -40.73 4.63 -23.67
N PRO A 85 -40.65 3.76 -22.63
CA PRO A 85 -39.37 3.31 -22.08
C PRO A 85 -38.52 2.61 -23.12
N SER A 86 -37.21 2.95 -23.18
CA SER A 86 -36.27 2.37 -24.14
C SER A 86 -34.88 2.36 -23.53
N VAL A 87 -33.83 2.11 -24.35
CA VAL A 87 -32.45 2.00 -23.93
C VAL A 87 -31.97 3.25 -23.16
N TYR A 88 -32.51 4.43 -23.42
CA TYR A 88 -32.15 5.64 -22.68
C TYR A 88 -32.55 5.59 -21.19
N ASN A 89 -33.42 4.69 -20.76
CA ASN A 89 -33.71 4.48 -19.34
C ASN A 89 -32.54 3.83 -18.58
N VAL A 90 -31.42 3.46 -19.25
CA VAL A 90 -30.17 3.01 -18.61
C VAL A 90 -29.65 4.02 -17.58
N ALA A 91 -30.02 5.30 -17.69
CA ALA A 91 -29.75 6.32 -16.70
C ALA A 91 -30.22 5.94 -15.29
N THR A 92 -31.42 5.34 -15.18
CA THR A 92 -31.99 4.87 -13.89
C THR A 92 -31.16 3.74 -13.30
N CYS A 93 -30.63 2.84 -14.14
CA CYS A 93 -29.71 1.78 -13.74
C CYS A 93 -28.41 2.34 -13.16
N ALA A 94 -27.84 3.38 -13.81
CA ALA A 94 -26.61 4.05 -13.33
C ALA A 94 -26.85 4.75 -11.99
N VAL A 95 -28.01 5.36 -11.79
CA VAL A 95 -28.39 5.99 -10.51
C VAL A 95 -28.57 4.94 -9.42
N LEU A 96 -29.29 3.84 -9.68
CA LEU A 96 -29.49 2.76 -8.71
C LEU A 96 -28.18 2.10 -8.31
N PHE A 97 -27.27 1.85 -9.25
CA PHE A 97 -25.93 1.38 -8.96
C PHE A 97 -25.22 2.30 -7.94
N THR A 98 -25.26 3.62 -8.15
CA THR A 98 -24.55 4.56 -7.28
C THR A 98 -25.21 4.73 -5.92
N THR A 99 -26.55 4.56 -5.81
CA THR A 99 -27.24 4.51 -4.50
C THR A 99 -26.73 3.35 -3.65
N ALA A 100 -26.48 2.19 -4.24
CA ALA A 100 -25.94 1.01 -3.57
C ALA A 100 -24.45 1.16 -3.25
N ALA A 101 -23.64 1.58 -4.23
CA ALA A 101 -22.19 1.66 -4.11
C ALA A 101 -21.75 2.77 -3.15
N TYR A 102 -22.35 3.96 -3.25
CA TYR A 102 -21.87 5.17 -2.57
C TYR A 102 -22.87 5.81 -1.60
N GLY A 103 -24.14 5.41 -1.67
CA GLY A 103 -25.21 5.99 -0.84
C GLY A 103 -25.07 5.69 0.65
N SER A 104 -25.62 6.57 1.49
CA SER A 104 -25.83 6.30 2.92
C SER A 104 -26.78 5.10 3.12
N ARG A 105 -26.90 4.62 4.36
CA ARG A 105 -27.82 3.51 4.68
C ARG A 105 -29.24 3.83 4.19
N THR A 106 -29.72 5.04 4.45
CA THR A 106 -31.06 5.50 4.02
C THR A 106 -31.20 5.55 2.51
N VAL A 107 -30.23 6.16 1.79
CA VAL A 107 -30.28 6.27 0.32
C VAL A 107 -30.23 4.89 -0.35
N ARG A 108 -29.45 3.97 0.20
CA ARG A 108 -29.39 2.58 -0.27
C ARG A 108 -30.74 1.87 -0.10
N THR A 109 -31.37 2.00 1.07
CA THR A 109 -32.70 1.43 1.33
C THR A 109 -33.76 2.05 0.42
N LEU A 110 -33.71 3.38 0.20
CA LEU A 110 -34.60 4.04 -0.75
C LEU A 110 -34.38 3.56 -2.19
N GLY A 111 -33.11 3.31 -2.59
CA GLY A 111 -32.79 2.70 -3.88
C GLY A 111 -33.41 1.31 -4.03
N LEU A 112 -33.33 0.47 -2.99
CA LEU A 112 -33.94 -0.86 -2.99
C LEU A 112 -35.49 -0.78 -3.10
N ILE A 113 -36.11 0.09 -2.31
CA ILE A 113 -37.56 0.32 -2.38
C ILE A 113 -37.97 0.83 -3.77
N SER A 114 -37.13 1.71 -4.36
CA SER A 114 -37.36 2.24 -5.70
C SER A 114 -37.38 1.17 -6.78
N ILE A 115 -36.66 0.07 -6.63
CA ILE A 115 -36.70 -1.07 -7.57
C ILE A 115 -38.10 -1.69 -7.55
N GLY A 116 -38.62 -2.04 -6.37
CA GLY A 116 -39.93 -2.67 -6.24
C GLY A 116 -41.11 -1.73 -6.67
N VAL A 117 -41.09 -0.51 -6.12
CA VAL A 117 -42.17 0.48 -6.43
C VAL A 117 -42.07 0.94 -7.89
N GLY A 118 -40.86 1.19 -8.40
CA GLY A 118 -40.65 1.59 -9.79
C GLY A 118 -41.08 0.50 -10.78
N ALA A 119 -40.72 -0.76 -10.49
CA ALA A 119 -41.17 -1.89 -11.31
C ALA A 119 -42.71 -2.07 -11.29
N PHE A 120 -43.30 -1.93 -10.10
CA PHE A 120 -44.75 -2.01 -9.97
C PHE A 120 -45.47 -0.93 -10.81
N VAL A 121 -45.07 0.33 -10.67
CA VAL A 121 -45.65 1.46 -11.41
C VAL A 121 -45.42 1.34 -12.90
N ALA A 122 -44.20 0.99 -13.32
CA ALA A 122 -43.86 0.86 -14.73
C ALA A 122 -44.60 -0.31 -15.41
N ALA A 123 -44.66 -1.47 -14.75
CA ALA A 123 -45.39 -2.62 -15.26
C ALA A 123 -46.91 -2.31 -15.38
N ALA A 124 -47.52 -1.69 -14.37
CA ALA A 124 -48.90 -1.28 -14.40
C ALA A 124 -49.18 -0.29 -15.56
N TYR A 125 -48.32 0.74 -15.69
CA TYR A 125 -48.42 1.73 -16.75
C TYR A 125 -48.36 1.08 -18.16
N LEU A 126 -47.37 0.22 -18.40
CA LEU A 126 -47.18 -0.44 -19.70
C LEU A 126 -48.34 -1.40 -20.04
N THR A 127 -48.82 -2.15 -19.04
CA THR A 127 -49.93 -3.09 -19.23
C THR A 127 -51.22 -2.35 -19.52
N LEU A 128 -51.56 -1.29 -18.76
CA LEU A 128 -52.78 -0.49 -18.99
C LEU A 128 -52.74 0.22 -20.33
N ARG A 129 -51.56 0.77 -20.71
CA ARG A 129 -51.41 1.39 -22.03
C ARG A 129 -51.56 0.39 -23.18
N GLY A 130 -50.95 -0.80 -23.06
CA GLY A 130 -51.09 -1.87 -24.06
C GLY A 130 -52.55 -2.29 -24.23
N ALA A 131 -53.32 -2.39 -23.15
CA ALA A 131 -54.74 -2.66 -23.20
C ALA A 131 -55.55 -1.53 -23.86
N ALA A 132 -55.24 -0.25 -23.55
CA ALA A 132 -55.90 0.92 -24.12
C ALA A 132 -55.63 1.09 -25.63
N LEU A 133 -54.46 0.67 -26.11
CA LEU A 133 -54.09 0.72 -27.54
C LEU A 133 -54.56 -0.51 -28.33
N GLY A 134 -55.31 -1.43 -27.72
CA GLY A 134 -55.82 -2.63 -28.37
C GLY A 134 -54.75 -3.68 -28.74
N VAL A 135 -53.57 -3.57 -28.15
CA VAL A 135 -52.46 -4.54 -28.37
C VAL A 135 -52.74 -5.87 -27.65
N SER A 136 -53.60 -5.86 -26.61
CA SER A 136 -54.12 -7.07 -26.00
C SER A 136 -55.30 -7.57 -26.84
N GLU A 137 -55.17 -8.76 -27.43
CA GLU A 137 -56.24 -9.40 -28.19
C GLU A 137 -57.49 -9.54 -27.32
N THR A 138 -58.56 -8.90 -27.73
CA THR A 138 -59.89 -9.13 -27.15
C THR A 138 -60.47 -10.37 -27.82
N VAL A 139 -60.40 -11.52 -27.19
CA VAL A 139 -61.11 -12.71 -27.63
C VAL A 139 -62.64 -12.45 -27.37
N LEU A 140 -63.40 -12.35 -28.41
CA LEU A 140 -64.85 -12.14 -28.34
C LEU A 140 -65.31 -10.84 -27.64
N GLY A 141 -64.49 -9.77 -27.64
CA GLY A 141 -64.85 -8.48 -27.02
C GLY A 141 -64.77 -8.46 -25.49
N PHE A 142 -64.34 -9.50 -24.86
CA PHE A 142 -64.11 -9.55 -23.43
C PHE A 142 -62.56 -9.41 -23.11
N VAL A 143 -62.27 -8.64 -22.09
CA VAL A 143 -60.88 -8.50 -21.59
C VAL A 143 -60.45 -9.81 -20.99
N ASP A 144 -59.38 -10.42 -21.52
CA ASP A 144 -58.78 -11.64 -20.95
C ASP A 144 -57.92 -11.28 -19.73
N LEU A 145 -58.56 -11.27 -18.56
CA LEU A 145 -57.91 -10.93 -17.29
C LEU A 145 -56.68 -11.82 -16.97
N PRO A 146 -56.70 -13.16 -17.18
CA PRO A 146 -55.54 -13.99 -17.04
C PRO A 146 -54.35 -13.57 -17.90
N GLN A 147 -54.57 -13.20 -19.15
CA GLN A 147 -53.52 -12.76 -20.07
C GLN A 147 -52.90 -11.42 -19.64
N ILE A 148 -53.74 -10.46 -19.22
CA ILE A 148 -53.30 -9.17 -18.68
C ILE A 148 -52.48 -9.40 -17.42
N PHE A 149 -52.92 -10.27 -16.51
CA PHE A 149 -52.17 -10.59 -15.30
C PHE A 149 -50.83 -11.26 -15.60
N LEU A 150 -50.77 -12.19 -16.54
CA LEU A 150 -49.54 -12.81 -17.00
C LEU A 150 -48.59 -11.79 -17.59
N GLN A 151 -49.05 -10.93 -18.49
CA GLN A 151 -48.26 -9.86 -19.10
C GLN A 151 -47.72 -8.90 -18.05
N TYR A 152 -48.54 -8.45 -17.10
CA TYR A 152 -48.11 -7.63 -15.97
C TYR A 152 -46.99 -8.31 -15.15
N SER A 153 -47.19 -9.58 -14.79
CA SER A 153 -46.25 -10.33 -13.97
C SER A 153 -44.92 -10.51 -14.64
N LEU A 154 -44.90 -10.80 -15.95
CA LEU A 154 -43.69 -10.93 -16.74
C LEU A 154 -42.95 -9.58 -16.86
N LEU A 155 -43.69 -8.48 -17.15
CA LEU A 155 -43.08 -7.14 -17.19
C LEU A 155 -42.52 -6.73 -15.84
N PHE A 156 -43.29 -6.94 -14.75
CA PHE A 156 -42.82 -6.66 -13.40
C PHE A 156 -41.50 -7.40 -13.07
N ALA A 157 -41.46 -8.71 -13.33
CA ALA A 157 -40.30 -9.50 -13.09
C ALA A 157 -39.08 -9.04 -13.93
N ALA A 158 -39.29 -8.73 -15.21
CA ALA A 158 -38.24 -8.24 -16.10
C ALA A 158 -37.70 -6.88 -15.63
N ILE A 159 -38.57 -5.94 -15.22
CA ILE A 159 -38.15 -4.63 -14.75
C ILE A 159 -37.39 -4.75 -13.40
N VAL A 160 -37.91 -5.60 -12.48
CA VAL A 160 -37.18 -5.88 -11.21
C VAL A 160 -35.79 -6.41 -11.50
N PHE A 161 -35.65 -7.31 -12.48
CA PHE A 161 -34.33 -7.85 -12.85
C PHE A 161 -33.40 -6.78 -13.44
N VAL A 162 -33.93 -5.98 -14.40
CA VAL A 162 -33.14 -4.91 -15.06
C VAL A 162 -32.70 -3.83 -14.07
N LEU A 163 -33.55 -3.42 -13.15
CA LEU A 163 -33.22 -2.40 -12.13
C LEU A 163 -32.45 -2.97 -10.96
N GLY A 164 -32.70 -4.23 -10.60
CA GLY A 164 -32.07 -4.90 -9.44
C GLY A 164 -30.62 -5.27 -9.69
N LEU A 165 -30.29 -5.73 -10.90
CA LEU A 165 -28.93 -6.16 -11.23
C LEU A 165 -27.88 -5.04 -11.04
N PRO A 166 -28.06 -3.81 -11.55
CA PRO A 166 -27.14 -2.71 -11.28
C PRO A 166 -27.02 -2.37 -9.80
N TRP A 167 -28.10 -2.43 -9.06
CA TRP A 167 -28.09 -2.16 -7.62
C TRP A 167 -27.29 -3.24 -6.87
N LEU A 168 -27.45 -4.52 -7.21
CA LEU A 168 -26.65 -5.63 -6.65
C LEU A 168 -25.17 -5.48 -7.00
N LEU A 169 -24.83 -5.10 -8.23
CA LEU A 169 -23.45 -4.80 -8.63
C LEU A 169 -22.88 -3.64 -7.81
N GLY A 170 -23.70 -2.62 -7.52
CA GLY A 170 -23.30 -1.53 -6.62
C GLY A 170 -22.97 -2.01 -5.20
N LEU A 171 -23.77 -2.96 -4.64
CA LEU A 171 -23.47 -3.59 -3.36
C LEU A 171 -22.17 -4.38 -3.40
N LEU A 172 -21.95 -5.13 -4.47
CA LEU A 172 -20.70 -5.90 -4.64
C LEU A 172 -19.47 -4.99 -4.65
N VAL A 173 -19.51 -3.91 -5.44
CA VAL A 173 -18.44 -2.89 -5.47
C VAL A 173 -18.21 -2.30 -4.09
N ARG A 174 -19.29 -1.97 -3.36
CA ARG A 174 -19.17 -1.48 -1.96
C ARG A 174 -18.49 -2.50 -1.05
N ALA A 175 -18.86 -3.77 -1.14
CA ALA A 175 -18.26 -4.84 -0.34
C ALA A 175 -16.76 -4.99 -0.66
N MET A 176 -16.40 -4.95 -1.95
CA MET A 176 -14.99 -4.99 -2.38
C MET A 176 -14.18 -3.80 -1.85
N MET A 177 -14.72 -2.58 -1.92
CA MET A 177 -14.04 -1.39 -1.39
C MET A 177 -13.82 -1.50 0.13
N ARG A 178 -14.82 -1.92 0.88
CA ARG A 178 -14.71 -2.12 2.34
C ARG A 178 -13.70 -3.20 2.71
N ASN A 179 -13.71 -4.32 2.00
CA ASN A 179 -12.75 -5.40 2.23
C ASN A 179 -11.32 -4.93 1.96
N ARG A 180 -11.11 -4.10 0.93
CA ARG A 180 -9.80 -3.51 0.63
C ARG A 180 -9.33 -2.56 1.74
N GLU A 181 -10.21 -1.67 2.21
CA GLU A 181 -9.91 -0.78 3.33
C GLU A 181 -9.57 -1.55 4.62
N SER A 182 -10.35 -2.60 4.94
CA SER A 182 -10.07 -3.46 6.09
C SER A 182 -8.74 -4.19 5.98
N ARG A 183 -8.41 -4.73 4.80
CA ARG A 183 -7.11 -5.40 4.57
C ARG A 183 -5.94 -4.45 4.79
N LEU A 184 -5.99 -3.26 4.20
CA LEU A 184 -4.95 -2.25 4.39
C LEU A 184 -4.81 -1.85 5.86
N ALA A 185 -5.91 -1.69 6.59
CA ALA A 185 -5.88 -1.41 8.02
C ALA A 185 -5.27 -2.56 8.83
N THR A 186 -5.56 -3.82 8.45
CA THR A 186 -4.98 -5.00 9.09
C THR A 186 -3.47 -5.09 8.83
N GLU A 187 -3.03 -4.90 7.58
CA GLU A 187 -1.61 -4.92 7.21
C GLU A 187 -0.80 -3.86 7.99
N LEU A 188 -1.35 -2.64 8.14
CA LEU A 188 -0.72 -1.60 8.95
C LEU A 188 -0.64 -1.97 10.43
N ALA A 189 -1.73 -2.53 11.00
CA ALA A 189 -1.75 -2.97 12.38
C ALA A 189 -0.81 -4.14 12.65
N GLU A 190 -0.69 -5.09 11.73
CA GLU A 190 0.27 -6.20 11.80
C GLU A 190 1.71 -5.69 11.78
N HIS A 191 2.01 -4.69 10.93
CA HIS A 191 3.33 -4.06 10.91
C HIS A 191 3.68 -3.40 12.26
N ASP A 192 2.74 -2.66 12.86
CA ASP A 192 2.94 -2.03 14.17
C ASP A 192 3.19 -3.07 15.27
N VAL A 193 2.47 -4.20 15.23
CA VAL A 193 2.68 -5.32 16.17
C VAL A 193 4.07 -5.93 16.02
N ILE A 194 4.54 -6.15 14.78
CA ILE A 194 5.88 -6.69 14.52
C ILE A 194 6.95 -5.74 15.08
N VAL A 195 6.83 -4.44 14.84
CA VAL A 195 7.76 -3.43 15.35
C VAL A 195 7.80 -3.43 16.89
N GLU A 196 6.63 -3.50 17.55
CA GLU A 196 6.57 -3.53 19.01
C GLU A 196 7.11 -4.85 19.59
N GLN A 197 6.86 -5.98 18.93
CA GLN A 197 7.44 -7.28 19.33
C GLN A 197 8.98 -7.25 19.26
N GLU A 198 9.52 -6.69 18.17
CA GLU A 198 10.97 -6.54 18.00
C GLU A 198 11.56 -5.64 19.07
N ARG A 199 10.90 -4.52 19.38
CA ARG A 199 11.31 -3.61 20.46
C ARG A 199 11.32 -4.31 21.82
N ASN A 200 10.31 -5.10 22.11
CA ASN A 200 10.22 -5.88 23.35
C ASN A 200 11.27 -7.00 23.41
N ARG A 201 11.63 -7.59 22.27
CA ARG A 201 12.71 -8.57 22.18
C ARG A 201 14.05 -7.90 22.51
N ILE A 202 14.36 -6.79 21.84
CA ILE A 202 15.62 -6.06 22.07
C ILE A 202 15.73 -5.57 23.52
N ALA A 203 14.62 -5.09 24.11
CA ALA A 203 14.61 -4.67 25.51
C ALA A 203 14.94 -5.84 26.48
N ARG A 204 14.47 -7.05 26.20
CA ARG A 204 14.84 -8.26 26.95
C ARG A 204 16.29 -8.63 26.75
N ASP A 205 16.76 -8.67 25.50
CA ASP A 205 18.16 -8.99 25.19
C ASP A 205 19.13 -8.01 25.88
N MET A 206 18.78 -6.72 25.90
CA MET A 206 19.52 -5.70 26.65
C MET A 206 19.51 -5.96 28.16
N HIS A 207 18.34 -6.30 28.71
CA HIS A 207 18.20 -6.61 30.14
C HIS A 207 19.07 -7.82 30.54
N ASP A 208 19.08 -8.85 29.71
CA ASP A 208 19.84 -10.08 29.95
C ASP A 208 21.34 -9.82 29.91
N VAL A 209 21.83 -9.03 28.94
CA VAL A 209 23.29 -8.63 28.86
C VAL A 209 23.68 -7.82 30.09
N VAL A 210 22.86 -6.83 30.47
CA VAL A 210 23.15 -5.97 31.62
C VAL A 210 23.09 -6.79 32.92
N ALA A 211 22.09 -7.63 33.13
CA ALA A 211 21.94 -8.43 34.33
C ALA A 211 23.09 -9.44 34.50
N HIS A 212 23.48 -10.11 33.39
CA HIS A 212 24.61 -11.03 33.40
C HIS A 212 25.92 -10.33 33.77
N SER A 213 26.20 -9.21 33.11
CA SER A 213 27.46 -8.45 33.38
C SER A 213 27.49 -7.89 34.80
N LEU A 214 26.37 -7.40 35.33
CA LEU A 214 26.26 -6.96 36.73
C LEU A 214 26.48 -8.11 37.72
N ALA A 215 25.94 -9.29 37.43
CA ALA A 215 26.18 -10.46 38.30
C ALA A 215 27.66 -10.86 38.39
N VAL A 216 28.36 -10.82 37.24
CA VAL A 216 29.80 -11.08 37.19
C VAL A 216 30.55 -10.00 37.98
N VAL A 217 30.23 -8.72 37.80
CA VAL A 217 30.87 -7.61 38.55
C VAL A 217 30.66 -7.75 40.06
N ILE A 218 29.47 -8.10 40.50
CA ILE A 218 29.14 -8.32 41.92
C ILE A 218 29.98 -9.50 42.47
N ALA A 219 30.04 -10.62 41.74
CA ALA A 219 30.82 -11.79 42.17
C ALA A 219 32.32 -11.48 42.29
N GLN A 220 32.86 -10.74 41.34
CA GLN A 220 34.28 -10.29 41.38
C GLN A 220 34.53 -9.31 42.53
N ALA A 221 33.61 -8.36 42.78
CA ALA A 221 33.73 -7.41 43.90
C ALA A 221 33.65 -8.12 45.26
N ASP A 222 32.79 -9.11 45.43
CA ASP A 222 32.72 -9.91 46.66
C ASP A 222 33.95 -10.78 46.86
N GLY A 223 34.48 -11.37 45.77
CA GLY A 223 35.74 -12.11 45.78
C GLY A 223 36.91 -11.24 46.22
N ALA A 224 37.06 -10.06 45.61
CA ALA A 224 38.11 -9.09 45.98
C ALA A 224 38.03 -8.66 47.45
N ARG A 225 36.79 -8.43 47.95
CA ARG A 225 36.57 -8.06 49.36
C ARG A 225 37.00 -9.17 50.32
N TYR A 226 36.81 -10.43 49.94
CA TYR A 226 37.26 -11.59 50.76
C TYR A 226 38.80 -11.77 50.70
N ALA A 227 39.38 -11.63 49.53
CA ALA A 227 40.86 -11.80 49.34
C ALA A 227 41.68 -10.66 49.96
N ARG A 228 41.11 -9.50 50.25
CA ARG A 228 41.81 -8.28 50.69
C ARG A 228 42.78 -8.46 51.85
N ALA A 229 42.54 -9.38 52.76
CA ALA A 229 43.40 -9.60 53.94
C ALA A 229 44.53 -10.62 53.69
N HIS A 230 44.49 -11.40 52.63
CA HIS A 230 45.36 -12.56 52.44
C HIS A 230 46.09 -12.57 51.08
N ASP A 231 45.56 -11.88 50.08
CA ASP A 231 46.10 -11.87 48.71
C ASP A 231 45.84 -10.51 48.02
N PRO A 232 46.75 -9.54 48.11
CA PRO A 232 46.60 -8.25 47.44
C PRO A 232 46.61 -8.32 45.92
N GLU A 233 47.31 -9.30 45.31
CA GLU A 233 47.39 -9.47 43.86
C GLU A 233 46.01 -9.91 43.30
N ALA A 234 45.31 -10.82 43.99
CA ALA A 234 43.98 -11.23 43.63
C ALA A 234 42.96 -10.07 43.68
N VAL A 235 43.16 -9.04 44.49
CA VAL A 235 42.33 -7.84 44.53
C VAL A 235 42.52 -6.99 43.25
N ASP A 236 43.76 -6.81 42.81
CA ASP A 236 44.09 -6.05 41.62
C ASP A 236 43.55 -6.76 40.36
N GLU A 237 43.68 -8.10 40.27
CA GLU A 237 43.11 -8.89 39.19
C GLU A 237 41.59 -8.76 39.13
N ALA A 238 40.88 -8.82 40.26
CA ALA A 238 39.44 -8.67 40.34
C ALA A 238 38.99 -7.26 39.93
N LEU A 239 39.72 -6.21 40.28
CA LEU A 239 39.43 -4.82 39.86
C LEU A 239 39.61 -4.64 38.36
N ILE A 240 40.63 -5.26 37.75
CA ILE A 240 40.85 -5.28 36.32
C ILE A 240 39.68 -6.01 35.62
N ALA A 241 39.28 -7.18 36.12
CA ALA A 241 38.16 -7.95 35.57
C ALA A 241 36.83 -7.18 35.65
N ILE A 242 36.54 -6.52 36.78
CA ILE A 242 35.38 -5.64 36.95
C ILE A 242 35.40 -4.53 35.92
N SER A 243 36.53 -3.82 35.76
CA SER A 243 36.64 -2.70 34.82
C SER A 243 36.45 -3.15 33.36
N THR A 244 37.00 -4.31 33.00
CA THR A 244 36.88 -4.90 31.66
C THR A 244 35.41 -5.30 31.38
N THR A 245 34.82 -6.09 32.28
CA THR A 245 33.41 -6.53 32.14
C THR A 245 32.44 -5.34 32.04
N ALA A 246 32.66 -4.30 32.84
CA ALA A 246 31.81 -3.11 32.79
C ALA A 246 31.94 -2.32 31.47
N ARG A 247 33.15 -2.22 30.92
CA ARG A 247 33.36 -1.57 29.60
C ARG A 247 32.77 -2.38 28.46
N ASP A 248 32.90 -3.68 28.48
CA ASP A 248 32.37 -4.57 27.47
C ASP A 248 30.80 -4.52 27.47
N ALA A 249 30.18 -4.60 28.65
CA ALA A 249 28.75 -4.46 28.81
C ALA A 249 28.25 -3.09 28.30
N LEU A 250 28.95 -2.01 28.57
CA LEU A 250 28.61 -0.68 28.09
C LEU A 250 28.73 -0.57 26.55
N ALA A 251 29.73 -1.23 25.96
CA ALA A 251 29.91 -1.31 24.53
C ALA A 251 28.76 -2.08 23.85
N ASP A 252 28.37 -3.22 24.43
CA ASP A 252 27.26 -4.04 23.93
C ASP A 252 25.90 -3.31 23.98
N VAL A 253 25.62 -2.63 25.10
CA VAL A 253 24.39 -1.81 25.22
C VAL A 253 24.37 -0.65 24.22
N ARG A 254 25.51 0.06 24.03
CA ARG A 254 25.58 1.15 23.03
C ARG A 254 25.39 0.64 21.63
N LEU A 255 25.82 -0.55 21.33
CA LEU A 255 25.64 -1.18 20.04
C LEU A 255 24.17 -1.53 19.78
N LEU A 256 23.48 -2.18 20.74
CA LEU A 256 22.08 -2.53 20.65
C LEU A 256 21.22 -1.26 20.51
N LEU A 257 21.53 -0.18 21.26
CA LEU A 257 20.87 1.12 21.10
C LEU A 257 21.16 1.78 19.75
N GLY A 258 22.35 1.57 19.21
CA GLY A 258 22.72 2.02 17.87
C GLY A 258 21.85 1.35 16.79
N GLN A 259 21.58 0.07 16.90
CA GLN A 259 20.68 -0.67 16.00
C GLN A 259 19.23 -0.14 16.07
N LEU A 260 18.71 0.15 17.27
CA LEU A 260 17.38 0.75 17.45
C LEU A 260 17.26 2.14 16.82
N ARG A 261 18.25 2.99 16.99
CA ARG A 261 18.27 4.33 16.37
C ARG A 261 18.26 4.27 14.84
N HIS A 262 18.89 3.26 14.24
CA HIS A 262 18.95 3.12 12.79
C HIS A 262 17.70 2.50 12.19
N SER A 263 16.91 1.73 12.94
CA SER A 263 15.60 1.22 12.49
C SER A 263 14.46 2.24 12.62
N GLN A 264 14.65 3.30 13.44
CA GLN A 264 13.64 4.35 13.71
C GLN A 264 13.95 5.69 13.05
N ALA A 265 15.08 5.82 12.33
CA ALA A 265 15.40 7.08 11.68
C ALA A 265 14.51 7.30 10.46
N ASP A 266 13.42 8.02 10.66
CA ASP A 266 12.67 8.77 9.62
C ASP A 266 13.51 9.93 9.02
N GLY A 267 14.85 9.82 9.13
CA GLY A 267 15.80 10.75 8.52
C GLY A 267 16.12 10.34 7.08
N PRO A 268 16.68 11.28 6.27
CA PRO A 268 17.14 10.94 4.95
C PRO A 268 18.09 9.75 5.01
N GLN A 269 17.82 8.72 4.22
CA GLN A 269 18.65 7.51 4.19
C GLN A 269 20.09 7.89 3.81
N PRO A 270 21.12 7.32 4.48
CA PRO A 270 22.49 7.65 4.17
C PRO A 270 22.81 7.30 2.72
N VAL A 271 23.45 8.22 2.03
CA VAL A 271 23.93 8.07 0.66
C VAL A 271 25.44 7.82 0.65
N LEU A 272 25.97 7.39 -0.47
CA LEU A 272 27.41 7.13 -0.60
C LEU A 272 28.28 8.37 -0.30
N ALA A 273 27.74 9.57 -0.52
CA ALA A 273 28.38 10.84 -0.13
C ALA A 273 28.63 10.97 1.39
N ASP A 274 27.89 10.25 2.22
CA ASP A 274 28.07 10.24 3.68
C ASP A 274 29.18 9.31 4.17
N LEU A 275 29.80 8.54 3.26
CA LEU A 275 30.84 7.57 3.57
C LEU A 275 32.05 8.22 4.28
N GLY A 276 32.47 9.38 3.83
CA GLY A 276 33.57 10.11 4.47
C GLY A 276 33.33 10.36 5.96
N ARG A 277 32.12 10.80 6.29
CA ARG A 277 31.68 11.05 7.67
C ARG A 277 31.67 9.78 8.53
N LEU A 278 31.24 8.66 7.94
CA LEU A 278 31.26 7.36 8.58
C LEU A 278 32.69 6.92 8.90
N LEU A 279 33.61 7.03 7.94
CA LEU A 279 35.02 6.67 8.12
C LEU A 279 35.67 7.52 9.21
N ASP A 280 35.40 8.81 9.28
CA ASP A 280 35.91 9.71 10.30
C ASP A 280 35.41 9.36 11.71
N GLN A 281 34.15 8.99 11.84
CA GLN A 281 33.57 8.51 13.10
C GLN A 281 34.22 7.21 13.58
N LEU A 282 34.51 6.29 12.67
CA LEU A 282 35.14 5.02 13.00
C LEU A 282 36.66 5.19 13.28
N ARG A 283 37.32 6.14 12.64
CA ARG A 283 38.70 6.55 13.01
C ARG A 283 38.75 7.12 14.44
N ALA A 284 37.78 7.93 14.80
CA ALA A 284 37.66 8.49 16.16
C ALA A 284 37.43 7.42 17.23
N SER A 285 36.97 6.21 16.88
CA SER A 285 36.83 5.07 17.79
C SER A 285 38.13 4.21 17.91
N GLY A 286 39.23 4.66 17.33
CA GLY A 286 40.58 4.05 17.53
C GLY A 286 41.02 3.09 16.41
N LEU A 287 40.31 3.06 15.27
CA LEU A 287 40.77 2.29 14.10
C LEU A 287 41.62 3.15 13.16
N THR A 288 42.71 2.59 12.65
CA THR A 288 43.44 3.16 11.53
C THR A 288 42.78 2.68 10.23
N ILE A 289 42.10 3.59 9.49
CA ILE A 289 41.41 3.24 8.26
C ILE A 289 42.06 3.93 7.07
N VAL A 290 42.54 3.13 6.12
CA VAL A 290 43.05 3.59 4.83
C VAL A 290 41.95 3.41 3.79
N PHE A 291 41.54 4.52 3.12
CA PHE A 291 40.57 4.49 2.06
C PHE A 291 41.20 4.79 0.72
N GLU A 292 41.03 3.90 -0.22
CA GLU A 292 41.52 4.04 -1.59
C GLU A 292 40.41 3.92 -2.61
N GLN A 293 40.43 4.78 -3.64
CA GLN A 293 39.47 4.75 -4.72
C GLN A 293 40.23 4.78 -6.05
N SER A 294 39.81 3.90 -6.96
CA SER A 294 40.34 3.80 -8.32
C SER A 294 39.19 3.84 -9.34
N GLY A 295 39.48 4.38 -10.55
CA GLY A 295 38.50 4.57 -11.58
C GLY A 295 37.61 5.80 -11.37
N ASP A 296 36.75 6.11 -12.35
CA ASP A 296 35.84 7.26 -12.31
C ASP A 296 34.52 6.87 -11.66
N PRO A 297 34.06 7.58 -10.61
CA PRO A 297 32.78 7.32 -9.95
C PRO A 297 31.62 7.38 -10.94
N ARG A 298 30.74 6.41 -10.85
CA ARG A 298 29.55 6.30 -11.68
C ARG A 298 28.27 6.44 -10.84
N PRO A 299 27.18 6.93 -11.41
CA PRO A 299 25.91 7.03 -10.70
C PRO A 299 25.44 5.64 -10.27
N LEU A 300 25.11 5.51 -8.99
CA LEU A 300 24.42 4.37 -8.42
C LEU A 300 22.96 4.76 -8.14
N GLY A 301 22.04 3.81 -8.22
CA GLY A 301 20.68 4.01 -7.74
C GLY A 301 20.65 4.12 -6.21
N THR A 302 19.63 4.76 -5.66
CA THR A 302 19.49 4.98 -4.21
C THR A 302 19.61 3.69 -3.37
N ALA A 303 19.03 2.58 -3.86
CA ALA A 303 19.14 1.28 -3.18
C ALA A 303 20.58 0.73 -3.22
N GLN A 304 21.31 0.97 -4.31
CA GLN A 304 22.70 0.54 -4.47
C GLN A 304 23.63 1.36 -3.56
N GLU A 305 23.46 2.69 -3.51
CA GLU A 305 24.23 3.55 -2.61
C GLU A 305 24.05 3.16 -1.14
N LEU A 306 22.80 2.91 -0.74
CA LEU A 306 22.47 2.47 0.61
C LEU A 306 23.09 1.11 0.93
N SER A 307 23.03 0.16 -0.01
CA SER A 307 23.62 -1.18 0.17
C SER A 307 25.14 -1.10 0.34
N VAL A 308 25.81 -0.32 -0.51
CA VAL A 308 27.27 -0.07 -0.41
C VAL A 308 27.63 0.54 0.94
N TYR A 309 26.91 1.61 1.33
CA TYR A 309 27.13 2.27 2.62
C TYR A 309 27.00 1.29 3.79
N ARG A 310 25.93 0.46 3.80
CA ARG A 310 25.67 -0.51 4.87
C ARG A 310 26.68 -1.68 4.89
N ILE A 311 27.13 -2.14 3.72
CA ILE A 311 28.16 -3.18 3.63
C ILE A 311 29.48 -2.65 4.23
N VAL A 312 29.90 -1.44 3.87
CA VAL A 312 31.13 -0.83 4.43
C VAL A 312 30.98 -0.61 5.92
N GLN A 313 29.88 -0.07 6.40
CA GLN A 313 29.60 0.14 7.82
C GLN A 313 29.71 -1.16 8.61
N GLU A 314 29.07 -2.23 8.17
CA GLU A 314 29.06 -3.53 8.84
C GLU A 314 30.44 -4.18 8.81
N ALA A 315 31.14 -4.12 7.66
CA ALA A 315 32.46 -4.69 7.54
C ALA A 315 33.48 -4.01 8.48
N ILE A 316 33.49 -2.67 8.59
CA ILE A 316 34.40 -1.95 9.49
C ILE A 316 34.00 -2.14 10.96
N THR A 317 32.69 -2.22 11.24
CA THR A 317 32.21 -2.54 12.59
C THR A 317 32.66 -3.94 13.03
N ASN A 318 32.63 -4.91 12.11
CA ASN A 318 33.15 -6.25 12.36
C ASN A 318 34.68 -6.24 12.57
N ALA A 319 35.42 -5.42 11.83
CA ALA A 319 36.84 -5.21 12.05
C ALA A 319 37.16 -4.63 13.44
N LEU A 320 36.32 -3.68 13.91
CA LEU A 320 36.45 -3.09 15.25
C LEU A 320 36.22 -4.12 16.38
N ARG A 321 35.28 -5.07 16.16
CA ARG A 321 34.89 -6.08 17.16
C ARG A 321 35.78 -7.30 17.18
N HIS A 322 36.18 -7.77 16.00
CA HIS A 322 36.82 -9.09 15.82
C HIS A 322 38.21 -9.02 15.19
N GLY A 323 38.63 -7.83 14.75
CA GLY A 323 39.91 -7.62 14.12
C GLY A 323 41.01 -7.25 15.10
N ASP A 324 42.24 -7.39 14.65
CA ASP A 324 43.44 -6.88 15.35
C ASP A 324 43.47 -5.34 15.22
N ARG A 325 43.22 -4.64 16.34
CA ARG A 325 43.21 -3.17 16.41
C ARG A 325 44.60 -2.52 16.16
N GLY A 326 45.68 -3.30 16.24
CA GLY A 326 47.03 -2.84 15.93
C GLY A 326 47.35 -2.78 14.44
N ARG A 327 46.44 -3.27 13.59
CA ARG A 327 46.57 -3.29 12.13
C ARG A 327 45.60 -2.33 11.45
N GLU A 328 46.01 -1.86 10.28
CA GLU A 328 45.19 -0.98 9.46
C GLU A 328 44.00 -1.74 8.83
N VAL A 329 42.87 -1.07 8.71
CA VAL A 329 41.71 -1.52 7.92
C VAL A 329 41.77 -0.83 6.57
N HIS A 330 41.89 -1.61 5.50
CA HIS A 330 41.90 -1.08 4.14
C HIS A 330 40.53 -1.18 3.55
N VAL A 331 40.01 -0.06 2.99
CA VAL A 331 38.74 0.04 2.26
C VAL A 331 39.06 0.49 0.86
N GLY A 332 38.89 -0.39 -0.11
CA GLY A 332 39.15 -0.11 -1.51
C GLY A 332 37.87 -0.09 -2.34
N PHE A 333 37.71 0.94 -3.18
CA PHE A 333 36.68 1.05 -4.19
C PHE A 333 37.31 1.04 -5.57
N ALA A 334 36.85 0.12 -6.44
CA ALA A 334 37.28 0.05 -7.82
C ALA A 334 36.06 0.27 -8.73
N TRP A 335 35.97 1.42 -9.37
CA TRP A 335 34.92 1.76 -10.33
C TRP A 335 35.25 1.18 -11.71
N LEU A 336 34.40 0.27 -12.15
CA LEU A 336 34.42 -0.37 -13.46
C LEU A 336 33.32 0.22 -14.35
N PRO A 337 33.33 -0.03 -15.67
CA PRO A 337 32.34 0.52 -16.58
C PRO A 337 30.88 0.17 -16.22
N ASP A 338 30.66 -0.98 -15.62
CA ASP A 338 29.34 -1.59 -15.35
C ASP A 338 29.06 -1.87 -13.88
N ARG A 339 30.06 -1.66 -12.99
CA ARG A 339 29.91 -2.01 -11.58
C ARG A 339 30.92 -1.28 -10.68
N LEU A 340 30.62 -1.28 -9.39
CA LEU A 340 31.53 -0.93 -8.31
C LEU A 340 31.98 -2.20 -7.60
N ASP A 341 33.27 -2.47 -7.58
CA ASP A 341 33.88 -3.51 -6.77
C ASP A 341 34.41 -2.92 -5.48
N LEU A 342 34.02 -3.54 -4.35
CA LEU A 342 34.41 -3.16 -2.99
C LEU A 342 35.33 -4.20 -2.42
N ARG A 343 36.39 -3.76 -1.71
CA ARG A 343 37.27 -4.65 -0.96
C ARG A 343 37.60 -4.03 0.38
N ILE A 344 37.19 -4.71 1.45
CA ILE A 344 37.52 -4.32 2.82
C ILE A 344 38.38 -5.43 3.45
N THR A 345 39.53 -5.07 3.99
CA THR A 345 40.45 -6.02 4.63
C THR A 345 40.85 -5.52 6.01
N ASN A 346 40.88 -6.41 6.97
CA ASN A 346 41.40 -6.14 8.33
C ASN A 346 42.25 -7.32 8.83
N GLY A 347 43.20 -7.04 9.70
CA GLY A 347 43.98 -8.06 10.37
C GLY A 347 43.13 -8.90 11.33
N ILE A 348 43.40 -10.20 11.41
CA ILE A 348 42.86 -11.12 12.42
C ILE A 348 43.99 -11.92 13.10
N ASP A 349 43.80 -12.23 14.38
CA ASP A 349 44.63 -13.23 15.02
C ASP A 349 44.33 -14.60 14.44
N VAL A 350 45.35 -15.27 13.90
CA VAL A 350 45.15 -16.58 13.25
C VAL A 350 44.74 -17.59 14.32
N PRO A 351 43.54 -18.18 14.25
CA PRO A 351 43.11 -19.22 15.16
C PRO A 351 44.01 -20.45 14.95
N THR A 352 44.65 -20.91 15.98
CA THR A 352 45.50 -22.15 15.99
C THR A 352 44.65 -23.43 15.86
N THR A 353 43.36 -23.34 15.78
CA THR A 353 42.45 -24.50 15.62
C THR A 353 41.31 -24.16 14.69
N THR A 354 40.93 -25.11 13.85
CA THR A 354 39.74 -25.11 12.95
C THR A 354 38.41 -25.05 13.74
N ALA A 355 38.28 -24.10 14.63
CA ALA A 355 36.96 -23.78 15.22
C ALA A 355 36.12 -23.13 14.13
N ALA A 356 35.03 -23.81 13.80
CA ALA A 356 34.03 -23.36 12.82
C ALA A 356 33.74 -21.87 13.05
N LEU A 357 34.10 -21.05 12.06
CA LEU A 357 33.66 -19.65 12.01
C LEU A 357 32.15 -19.65 12.11
N HIS A 358 31.61 -19.27 13.26
CA HIS A 358 30.20 -19.00 13.40
C HIS A 358 29.90 -17.86 12.43
N ILE A 359 29.15 -18.18 11.35
CA ILE A 359 28.62 -17.19 10.42
C ILE A 359 27.63 -16.35 11.22
N GLY A 360 28.12 -15.26 11.81
CA GLY A 360 27.27 -14.33 12.56
C GLY A 360 26.25 -13.66 11.63
N HIS A 361 25.14 -13.20 12.19
CA HIS A 361 24.05 -12.51 11.49
C HIS A 361 24.52 -11.35 10.60
N GLY A 362 25.66 -10.71 10.90
CA GLY A 362 26.25 -9.62 10.12
C GLY A 362 26.67 -10.02 8.71
N LEU A 363 27.32 -11.18 8.55
CA LEU A 363 27.75 -11.67 7.23
C LEU A 363 26.57 -12.07 6.35
N ALA A 364 25.57 -12.72 6.93
CA ALA A 364 24.34 -13.08 6.23
C ALA A 364 23.59 -11.82 5.74
N GLY A 365 23.47 -10.81 6.59
CA GLY A 365 22.82 -9.54 6.24
C GLY A 365 23.57 -8.73 5.18
N MET A 366 24.92 -8.77 5.16
CA MET A 366 25.70 -8.14 4.08
C MET A 366 25.49 -8.85 2.74
N ASN A 367 25.46 -10.17 2.71
CA ASN A 367 25.23 -10.96 1.50
C ASN A 367 23.82 -10.74 0.94
N GLU A 368 22.81 -10.71 1.81
CA GLU A 368 21.43 -10.41 1.42
C GLU A 368 21.31 -9.02 0.78
N ARG A 369 21.91 -7.99 1.40
CA ARG A 369 21.90 -6.62 0.85
C ARG A 369 22.59 -6.51 -0.50
N ALA A 370 23.72 -7.21 -0.71
CA ALA A 370 24.37 -7.24 -2.02
C ALA A 370 23.46 -7.89 -3.07
N THR A 371 22.83 -9.02 -2.74
CA THR A 371 21.93 -9.76 -3.63
C THR A 371 20.68 -8.95 -4.01
N LEU A 372 20.09 -8.22 -3.06
CA LEU A 372 18.89 -7.39 -3.30
C LEU A 372 19.10 -6.31 -4.37
N VAL A 373 20.33 -5.83 -4.56
CA VAL A 373 20.68 -4.84 -5.58
C VAL A 373 21.31 -5.45 -6.83
N GLY A 374 21.19 -6.78 -7.01
CA GLY A 374 21.74 -7.49 -8.17
C GLY A 374 23.24 -7.70 -8.13
N GLY A 375 23.86 -7.48 -6.96
CA GLY A 375 25.28 -7.67 -6.72
C GLY A 375 25.63 -9.05 -6.10
N SER A 376 26.87 -9.19 -5.69
CA SER A 376 27.37 -10.37 -4.97
C SER A 376 28.34 -9.97 -3.86
N LEU A 377 28.45 -10.80 -2.81
CA LEU A 377 29.38 -10.59 -1.71
C LEU A 377 30.04 -11.92 -1.32
N LEU A 378 31.35 -11.84 -1.04
CA LEU A 378 32.17 -12.92 -0.50
C LEU A 378 32.94 -12.41 0.68
N ALA A 379 32.81 -13.06 1.84
CA ALA A 379 33.57 -12.75 3.05
C ALA A 379 34.28 -14.00 3.55
N ARG A 380 35.61 -13.92 3.71
CA ARG A 380 36.43 -15.08 4.14
C ARG A 380 37.75 -14.64 4.75
N PRO A 381 38.37 -15.46 5.61
CA PRO A 381 39.76 -15.28 6.02
C PRO A 381 40.70 -15.64 4.87
N VAL A 382 41.77 -14.87 4.71
CA VAL A 382 42.86 -15.09 3.76
C VAL A 382 44.16 -14.83 4.47
N GLY A 383 44.87 -15.89 4.89
CA GLY A 383 46.06 -15.77 5.72
C GLY A 383 45.75 -15.14 7.08
N SER A 384 46.46 -14.05 7.43
CA SER A 384 46.24 -13.28 8.66
C SER A 384 45.28 -12.10 8.50
N GLU A 385 44.47 -12.11 7.43
CA GLU A 385 43.52 -11.07 7.15
C GLU A 385 42.10 -11.64 6.97
N PHE A 386 41.09 -10.86 7.32
CA PHE A 386 39.72 -11.10 6.92
C PHE A 386 39.35 -10.18 5.76
N VAL A 387 38.84 -10.77 4.68
CA VAL A 387 38.55 -10.06 3.42
C VAL A 387 37.07 -10.12 3.12
N VAL A 388 36.45 -8.96 3.00
CA VAL A 388 35.09 -8.77 2.47
C VAL A 388 35.22 -8.17 1.08
N SER A 389 34.73 -8.89 0.07
CA SER A 389 34.67 -8.42 -1.32
C SER A 389 33.24 -8.39 -1.78
N ALA A 390 32.78 -7.29 -2.34
CA ALA A 390 31.45 -7.17 -2.91
C ALA A 390 31.50 -6.51 -4.29
N SER A 391 30.60 -6.90 -5.16
CA SER A 391 30.40 -6.31 -6.48
C SER A 391 28.97 -5.83 -6.61
N VAL A 392 28.76 -4.56 -6.93
CA VAL A 392 27.45 -3.92 -7.07
C VAL A 392 27.35 -3.34 -8.47
N PRO A 393 26.34 -3.72 -9.28
CA PRO A 393 26.18 -3.18 -10.63
C PRO A 393 25.97 -1.67 -10.59
N ALA A 394 26.67 -0.92 -11.45
CA ALA A 394 26.44 0.50 -11.67
C ALA A 394 25.49 0.69 -12.85
N THR A 395 24.58 1.64 -12.74
CA THR A 395 23.67 1.96 -13.85
C THR A 395 24.53 2.52 -15.00
N ALA A 396 24.45 1.92 -16.18
CA ALA A 396 25.11 2.48 -17.36
C ALA A 396 24.59 3.91 -17.55
N ALA A 397 25.50 4.88 -17.63
CA ALA A 397 25.13 6.24 -18.03
C ALA A 397 24.44 6.13 -19.40
N LEU A 398 23.14 6.48 -19.46
CA LEU A 398 22.46 6.70 -20.71
C LEU A 398 23.23 7.82 -21.43
N ALA A 399 23.94 7.43 -22.50
CA ALA A 399 24.66 8.35 -23.37
C ALA A 399 23.68 9.19 -24.20
#